data_6bffd4e705c31f629d768db699b76317
#
_entry.id   6bffd4e705c31f629d768db699b76317
#
_cell.length_a   1.000
_cell.length_b   1.000
_cell.length_c   1.000
_cell.angle_alpha   90.00
_cell.angle_beta   90.00
_cell.angle_gamma   90.00
#
_symmetry.space_group_name_H-M   'P 1'
#
loop_
_entity.id
_entity.type
_entity.pdbx_description
1 polymer ?
#
loop_
_entity_poly.entity_id
_entity_poly.type
_entity_poly.pdbx_seq_one_letter_code
_entity_poly.pdbx_strand_id
1 'polypeptide(L)'
;VLVGTSCGGMVACRVAELARDRIGRVVLADALALFNGEAVSDHVKRPTAVTTDLATGPSYEDASNRMFASLTGATKEWALARYTPHPVAAMAAPVKLDSFWQQSWNASVIYCRQAPNPGEAHQRRAADTLKAKWYELDTGHYPMLTEPEALSRLIMTE
;
A
#
# COMPACT_ATOMS: atom_id res chain seq x y z
N VAL A 1 7.58 -15.08 -3.94
CA VAL A 1 6.89 -13.82 -4.22
C VAL A 1 6.72 -13.04 -2.92
N LEU A 2 7.04 -11.76 -2.93
CA LEU A 2 6.80 -10.83 -1.83
C LEU A 2 5.72 -9.84 -2.25
N VAL A 3 4.64 -9.74 -1.47
CA VAL A 3 3.52 -8.86 -1.76
C VAL A 3 3.42 -7.78 -0.70
N GLY A 4 3.34 -6.51 -1.11
CA GLY A 4 3.08 -5.38 -0.23
C GLY A 4 1.81 -4.65 -0.63
N THR A 5 0.98 -4.28 0.35
CA THR A 5 -0.21 -3.44 0.13
C THR A 5 -0.17 -2.24 1.07
N SER A 6 -0.69 -1.10 0.65
CA SER A 6 -0.70 0.12 1.49
C SER A 6 0.69 0.42 2.07
N CYS A 7 0.78 0.73 3.37
CA CYS A 7 2.05 0.89 4.09
C CYS A 7 2.95 -0.37 4.06
N GLY A 8 2.38 -1.56 3.82
CA GLY A 8 3.15 -2.78 3.61
C GLY A 8 4.06 -2.73 2.37
N GLY A 9 3.81 -1.83 1.42
CA GLY A 9 4.70 -1.59 0.29
C GLY A 9 6.10 -1.14 0.70
N MET A 10 6.19 -0.20 1.66
CA MET A 10 7.47 0.27 2.22
C MET A 10 8.23 -0.88 2.88
N VAL A 11 7.52 -1.71 3.65
CA VAL A 11 8.09 -2.88 4.32
C VAL A 11 8.58 -3.89 3.29
N ALA A 12 7.78 -4.16 2.26
CA ALA A 12 8.14 -5.08 1.18
C ALA A 12 9.40 -4.61 0.42
N CYS A 13 9.50 -3.32 0.09
CA CYS A 13 10.69 -2.76 -0.55
C CYS A 13 11.94 -2.96 0.33
N ARG A 14 11.86 -2.69 1.64
CA ARG A 14 13.00 -2.88 2.54
C ARG A 14 13.35 -4.35 2.74
N VAL A 15 12.36 -5.22 2.89
CA VAL A 15 12.59 -6.68 3.00
C VAL A 15 13.24 -7.21 1.72
N ALA A 16 12.75 -6.79 0.55
CA ALA A 16 13.33 -7.19 -0.73
C ALA A 16 14.80 -6.77 -0.84
N GLU A 17 15.13 -5.53 -0.44
CA GLU A 17 16.52 -5.05 -0.42
C GLU A 17 17.42 -5.87 0.49
N LEU A 18 16.97 -6.14 1.72
CA LEU A 18 17.76 -6.86 2.72
C LEU A 18 17.89 -8.37 2.44
N ALA A 19 16.93 -8.94 1.74
CA ALA A 19 16.88 -10.36 1.43
C ALA A 19 16.86 -10.63 -0.08
N ARG A 20 17.66 -9.87 -0.85
CA ARG A 20 17.65 -9.85 -2.32
C ARG A 20 17.66 -11.25 -2.93
N ASP A 21 18.51 -12.13 -2.43
CA ASP A 21 18.70 -13.48 -2.96
C ASP A 21 17.53 -14.43 -2.66
N ARG A 22 16.64 -14.03 -1.74
CA ARG A 22 15.46 -14.81 -1.33
C ARG A 22 14.18 -14.36 -2.03
N ILE A 23 14.21 -13.21 -2.70
CA ILE A 23 13.02 -12.60 -3.30
C ILE A 23 13.11 -12.66 -4.82
N GLY A 24 12.40 -13.59 -5.42
CA GLY A 24 12.34 -13.74 -6.89
C GLY A 24 11.39 -12.74 -7.56
N ARG A 25 10.37 -12.24 -6.84
CA ARG A 25 9.39 -11.31 -7.40
C ARG A 25 8.78 -10.41 -6.32
N VAL A 26 8.55 -9.14 -6.68
CA VAL A 26 7.88 -8.13 -5.84
C VAL A 26 6.55 -7.74 -6.47
N VAL A 27 5.48 -7.77 -5.70
CA VAL A 27 4.14 -7.30 -6.11
C VAL A 27 3.70 -6.18 -5.18
N LEU A 28 3.41 -5.02 -5.74
CA LEU A 28 2.92 -3.84 -5.04
C LEU A 28 1.43 -3.67 -5.38
N ALA A 29 0.55 -4.11 -4.48
CA ALA A 29 -0.90 -4.04 -4.65
C ALA A 29 -1.47 -2.83 -3.92
N ASP A 30 -1.81 -1.79 -4.64
CA ASP A 30 -2.28 -0.49 -4.13
C ASP A 30 -1.41 0.02 -2.97
N ALA A 31 -0.10 0.01 -3.20
CA ALA A 31 0.93 0.12 -2.18
C ALA A 31 1.63 1.48 -2.17
N LEU A 32 2.07 1.89 -0.99
CA LEU A 32 3.02 2.99 -0.81
C LEU A 32 4.44 2.47 -1.07
N ALA A 33 4.97 2.79 -2.25
CA ALA A 33 6.33 2.47 -2.65
C ALA A 33 7.17 3.76 -2.61
N LEU A 34 7.64 4.11 -1.42
CA LEU A 34 8.36 5.34 -1.14
C LEU A 34 9.81 5.24 -1.61
N PHE A 35 10.36 6.35 -2.10
CA PHE A 35 11.79 6.46 -2.38
C PHE A 35 12.58 6.73 -1.10
N ASN A 36 13.89 6.49 -1.16
CA ASN A 36 14.77 6.74 -0.02
C ASN A 36 14.61 8.17 0.51
N GLY A 37 14.36 8.32 1.79
CA GLY A 37 14.17 9.61 2.46
C GLY A 37 12.74 10.15 2.44
N GLU A 38 11.81 9.55 1.70
CA GLU A 38 10.39 9.93 1.73
C GLU A 38 9.67 9.32 2.94
N ALA A 39 8.65 10.02 3.44
CA ALA A 39 7.76 9.55 4.50
C ALA A 39 6.32 9.40 3.97
N VAL A 40 5.48 8.65 4.68
CA VAL A 40 4.06 8.49 4.32
C VAL A 40 3.34 9.84 4.30
N SER A 41 3.67 10.74 5.23
CA SER A 41 3.11 12.09 5.32
C SER A 41 3.35 12.96 4.08
N ASP A 42 4.35 12.66 3.27
CA ASP A 42 4.64 13.39 2.03
C ASP A 42 3.62 13.07 0.93
N HIS A 43 3.02 11.89 0.98
CA HIS A 43 2.14 11.35 -0.07
C HIS A 43 0.69 11.21 0.34
N VAL A 44 0.41 11.00 1.63
CA VAL A 44 -0.94 10.76 2.13
C VAL A 44 -1.40 11.92 3.01
N LYS A 45 -2.26 12.77 2.46
CA LYS A 45 -2.89 13.87 3.22
C LYS A 45 -4.12 13.35 3.95
N ARG A 46 -4.17 13.57 5.26
CA ARG A 46 -5.29 13.19 6.13
C ARG A 46 -5.77 14.40 6.92
N PRO A 47 -6.58 15.30 6.32
CA PRO A 47 -7.01 16.54 6.98
C PRO A 47 -7.85 16.31 8.24
N THR A 48 -8.46 15.13 8.37
CA THR A 48 -9.34 14.74 9.49
C THR A 48 -8.68 13.71 10.42
N ALA A 49 -7.36 13.58 10.36
CA ALA A 49 -6.65 12.63 11.22
C ALA A 49 -6.80 13.02 12.70
N VAL A 50 -7.18 12.04 13.51
CA VAL A 50 -7.06 12.12 14.97
C VAL A 50 -5.63 11.72 15.33
N THR A 51 -4.89 12.62 15.98
CA THR A 51 -3.49 12.39 16.33
C THR A 51 -3.30 12.58 17.83
N THR A 52 -2.67 11.60 18.45
CA THR A 52 -2.13 11.64 19.81
C THR A 52 -0.61 11.60 19.74
N ASP A 53 0.08 11.63 20.88
CA ASP A 53 1.54 11.53 20.94
C ASP A 53 2.07 10.20 20.35
N LEU A 54 1.27 9.14 20.37
CA LEU A 54 1.70 7.80 19.97
C LEU A 54 1.06 7.31 18.66
N ALA A 55 -0.16 7.75 18.34
CA ALA A 55 -0.93 7.18 17.24
C ALA A 55 -1.63 8.25 16.40
N THR A 56 -1.76 8.00 15.10
CA THR A 56 -2.48 8.86 14.15
C THR A 56 -3.30 8.02 13.17
N GLY A 57 -4.46 8.52 12.77
CA GLY A 57 -5.31 7.86 11.80
C GLY A 57 -6.59 8.65 11.54
N PRO A 58 -7.40 8.28 10.55
CA PRO A 58 -8.75 8.83 10.39
C PRO A 58 -9.60 8.56 11.66
N SER A 59 -10.59 9.41 11.91
CA SER A 59 -11.62 9.11 12.90
C SER A 59 -12.37 7.83 12.53
N TYR A 60 -13.09 7.24 13.47
CA TYR A 60 -13.90 6.04 13.16
C TYR A 60 -14.93 6.31 12.06
N GLU A 61 -15.55 7.48 12.07
CA GLU A 61 -16.48 7.93 11.05
C GLU A 61 -15.82 8.05 9.67
N ASP A 62 -14.66 8.68 9.60
CA ASP A 62 -13.87 8.78 8.37
C ASP A 62 -13.36 7.42 7.90
N ALA A 63 -12.98 6.55 8.82
CA ALA A 63 -12.60 5.17 8.48
C ALA A 63 -13.79 4.45 7.83
N SER A 64 -15.00 4.60 8.38
CA SER A 64 -16.22 4.01 7.81
C SER A 64 -16.59 4.59 6.45
N ASN A 65 -16.56 5.92 6.31
CA ASN A 65 -17.14 6.61 5.16
C ASN A 65 -16.17 6.82 4.00
N ARG A 66 -14.86 6.71 4.26
CA ARG A 66 -13.81 6.95 3.26
C ARG A 66 -12.87 5.76 3.13
N MET A 67 -12.23 5.33 4.21
CA MET A 67 -11.22 4.27 4.19
C MET A 67 -11.84 2.92 3.79
N PHE A 68 -12.98 2.58 4.38
CA PHE A 68 -13.74 1.35 4.12
C PHE A 68 -15.01 1.60 3.28
N ALA A 69 -15.06 2.68 2.50
CA ALA A 69 -16.23 3.05 1.71
C ALA A 69 -16.65 1.96 0.70
N SER A 70 -15.69 1.24 0.13
CA SER A 70 -15.92 0.16 -0.83
C SER A 70 -16.41 -1.15 -0.19
N LEU A 71 -16.34 -1.26 1.15
CA LEU A 71 -16.81 -2.44 1.86
C LEU A 71 -18.28 -2.28 2.27
N THR A 72 -19.03 -3.40 2.29
CA THR A 72 -20.44 -3.44 2.69
C THR A 72 -20.71 -4.58 3.66
N GLY A 73 -21.87 -4.50 4.35
CA GLY A 73 -22.38 -5.56 5.22
C GLY A 73 -21.36 -6.06 6.25
N ALA A 74 -21.38 -7.36 6.50
CA ALA A 74 -20.54 -8.01 7.51
C ALA A 74 -19.03 -7.78 7.32
N THR A 75 -18.56 -7.66 6.07
CA THR A 75 -17.15 -7.37 5.78
C THR A 75 -16.74 -5.98 6.26
N LYS A 76 -17.60 -4.98 6.08
CA LYS A 76 -17.35 -3.63 6.58
C LYS A 76 -17.35 -3.59 8.12
N GLU A 77 -18.32 -4.24 8.74
CA GLU A 77 -18.40 -4.34 10.20
C GLU A 77 -17.16 -5.04 10.77
N TRP A 78 -16.75 -6.12 10.16
CA TRP A 78 -15.55 -6.87 10.53
C TRP A 78 -14.29 -6.01 10.43
N ALA A 79 -14.13 -5.22 9.36
CA ALA A 79 -13.01 -4.33 9.16
C ALA A 79 -12.99 -3.19 10.19
N LEU A 80 -14.13 -2.54 10.42
CA LEU A 80 -14.28 -1.45 11.38
C LEU A 80 -13.99 -1.91 12.82
N ALA A 81 -14.43 -3.11 13.20
CA ALA A 81 -14.18 -3.66 14.53
C ALA A 81 -12.68 -3.91 14.80
N ARG A 82 -11.84 -3.94 13.74
CA ARG A 82 -10.38 -4.17 13.81
C ARG A 82 -9.57 -2.94 13.46
N TYR A 83 -10.25 -1.83 13.17
CA TYR A 83 -9.58 -0.59 12.85
C TYR A 83 -8.84 -0.04 14.07
N THR A 84 -7.56 0.24 13.88
CA THR A 84 -6.71 0.93 14.86
C THR A 84 -5.87 2.00 14.17
N PRO A 85 -5.59 3.14 14.83
CA PRO A 85 -4.64 4.12 14.31
C PRO A 85 -3.23 3.55 14.15
N HIS A 86 -2.46 4.14 13.26
CA HIS A 86 -1.05 3.81 13.07
C HIS A 86 -0.17 4.53 14.09
N PRO A 87 0.99 3.97 14.46
CA PRO A 87 2.00 4.72 15.22
C PRO A 87 2.43 5.99 14.47
N VAL A 88 2.50 7.12 15.17
CA VAL A 88 2.93 8.41 14.57
C VAL A 88 4.30 8.29 13.91
N ALA A 89 5.24 7.63 14.56
CA ALA A 89 6.60 7.45 14.05
C ALA A 89 6.63 6.70 12.71
N ALA A 90 5.76 5.69 12.53
CA ALA A 90 5.68 4.94 11.27
C ALA A 90 5.16 5.77 10.09
N MET A 91 4.37 6.83 10.39
CA MET A 91 3.82 7.71 9.36
C MET A 91 4.76 8.88 9.03
N ALA A 92 5.55 9.33 9.98
CA ALA A 92 6.41 10.50 9.87
C ALA A 92 7.88 10.16 9.56
N ALA A 93 8.35 8.97 9.95
CA ALA A 93 9.73 8.57 9.72
C ALA A 93 10.02 8.36 8.23
N PRO A 94 11.11 8.93 7.70
CA PRO A 94 11.52 8.66 6.34
C PRO A 94 11.96 7.20 6.17
N VAL A 95 11.62 6.59 5.03
CA VAL A 95 12.08 5.25 4.72
C VAL A 95 13.57 5.26 4.37
N LYS A 96 14.27 4.19 4.77
CA LYS A 96 15.67 3.97 4.40
C LYS A 96 15.74 2.82 3.39
N LEU A 97 16.04 3.17 2.16
CA LEU A 97 16.21 2.25 1.02
C LEU A 97 17.50 2.62 0.29
N ASP A 98 18.57 1.90 0.58
CA ASP A 98 19.90 2.26 0.11
C ASP A 98 20.12 1.86 -1.36
N SER A 99 19.53 0.77 -1.82
CA SER A 99 19.76 0.19 -3.14
C SER A 99 18.53 -0.39 -3.84
N PHE A 100 17.37 -0.47 -3.19
CA PHE A 100 16.19 -1.11 -3.76
C PHE A 100 15.82 -0.58 -5.15
N TRP A 101 15.79 0.73 -5.32
CA TRP A 101 15.37 1.39 -6.56
C TRP A 101 16.39 1.30 -7.70
N GLN A 102 17.66 0.97 -7.39
CA GLN A 102 18.73 0.80 -8.37
C GLN A 102 18.88 -0.66 -8.84
N GLN A 103 18.19 -1.58 -8.19
CA GLN A 103 18.24 -3.00 -8.54
C GLN A 103 17.16 -3.34 -9.58
N SER A 104 17.45 -4.36 -10.39
CA SER A 104 16.45 -4.94 -11.30
C SER A 104 15.58 -5.93 -10.54
N TRP A 105 14.26 -5.76 -10.62
CA TRP A 105 13.29 -6.64 -10.00
C TRP A 105 12.34 -7.23 -11.05
N ASN A 106 11.98 -8.50 -10.90
CA ASN A 106 10.73 -8.97 -11.49
C ASN A 106 9.60 -8.38 -10.63
N ALA A 107 8.97 -7.34 -11.12
CA ALA A 107 8.02 -6.57 -10.33
C ALA A 107 6.67 -6.39 -11.04
N SER A 108 5.62 -6.28 -10.25
CA SER A 108 4.30 -5.90 -10.71
C SER A 108 3.69 -4.85 -9.79
N VAL A 109 2.97 -3.91 -10.37
CA VAL A 109 2.14 -2.94 -9.65
C VAL A 109 0.69 -3.20 -10.02
N ILE A 110 -0.17 -3.37 -9.03
CA ILE A 110 -1.60 -3.55 -9.16
C ILE A 110 -2.28 -2.31 -8.59
N TYR A 111 -2.80 -1.46 -9.46
CA TYR A 111 -3.49 -0.22 -9.10
C TYR A 111 -4.98 -0.47 -8.90
N CYS A 112 -5.53 0.02 -7.79
CA CYS A 112 -6.95 -0.01 -7.50
C CYS A 112 -7.57 1.34 -7.87
N ARG A 113 -8.35 1.38 -8.97
CA ARG A 113 -8.84 2.63 -9.59
C ARG A 113 -9.75 3.47 -8.70
N GLN A 114 -10.47 2.84 -7.78
CA GLN A 114 -11.39 3.52 -6.86
C GLN A 114 -10.72 3.92 -5.53
N ALA A 115 -9.43 3.59 -5.35
CA ALA A 115 -8.71 3.94 -4.14
C ALA A 115 -8.22 5.40 -4.20
N PRO A 116 -8.58 6.27 -3.23
CA PRO A 116 -8.17 7.66 -3.23
C PRO A 116 -6.69 7.86 -2.89
N ASN A 117 -6.08 6.90 -2.22
CA ASN A 117 -4.68 6.89 -1.79
C ASN A 117 -4.10 5.47 -1.92
N PRO A 118 -2.82 5.35 -2.33
CA PRO A 118 -1.82 6.40 -2.59
C PRO A 118 -1.99 7.13 -3.93
N GLY A 119 -2.98 6.77 -4.74
CA GLY A 119 -3.28 7.37 -6.03
C GLY A 119 -2.43 6.88 -7.20
N GLU A 120 -2.93 7.10 -8.42
CA GLU A 120 -2.32 6.57 -9.64
C GLU A 120 -0.90 7.10 -9.87
N ALA A 121 -0.70 8.41 -9.76
CA ALA A 121 0.60 9.03 -10.06
C ALA A 121 1.74 8.47 -9.20
N HIS A 122 1.48 8.20 -7.91
CA HIS A 122 2.44 7.58 -7.01
C HIS A 122 2.80 6.16 -7.46
N GLN A 123 1.79 5.37 -7.83
CA GLN A 123 1.99 3.98 -8.24
C GLN A 123 2.61 3.86 -9.63
N ARG A 124 2.26 4.78 -10.57
CA ARG A 124 2.92 4.89 -11.89
C ARG A 124 4.41 5.18 -11.73
N ARG A 125 4.76 6.13 -10.86
CA ARG A 125 6.17 6.44 -10.58
C ARG A 125 6.96 5.18 -10.15
N ALA A 126 6.39 4.37 -9.28
CA ALA A 126 7.00 3.12 -8.83
C ALA A 126 7.09 2.10 -9.97
N ALA A 127 6.02 1.93 -10.76
CA ALA A 127 5.99 1.02 -11.88
C ALA A 127 7.03 1.38 -12.94
N ASP A 128 7.12 2.66 -13.30
CA ASP A 128 8.07 3.16 -14.31
C ASP A 128 9.52 2.96 -13.85
N THR A 129 9.82 3.28 -12.58
CA THR A 129 11.16 3.12 -12.01
C THR A 129 11.60 1.66 -11.97
N LEU A 130 10.70 0.77 -11.56
CA LEU A 130 10.97 -0.68 -11.49
C LEU A 130 10.84 -1.38 -12.86
N LYS A 131 10.36 -0.70 -13.89
CA LYS A 131 9.91 -1.30 -15.16
C LYS A 131 8.95 -2.45 -14.91
N ALA A 132 8.07 -2.27 -13.94
CA ALA A 132 7.14 -3.29 -13.47
C ALA A 132 5.99 -3.51 -14.46
N LYS A 133 5.45 -4.73 -14.47
CA LYS A 133 4.17 -4.99 -15.12
C LYS A 133 3.07 -4.18 -14.40
N TRP A 134 2.25 -3.49 -15.18
CA TRP A 134 1.13 -2.69 -14.67
C TRP A 134 -0.19 -3.43 -14.83
N TYR A 135 -0.94 -3.53 -13.76
CA TYR A 135 -2.29 -4.08 -13.74
C TYR A 135 -3.25 -3.12 -13.04
N GLU A 136 -4.52 -3.20 -13.39
CA GLU A 136 -5.58 -2.40 -12.79
C GLU A 136 -6.71 -3.28 -12.29
N LEU A 137 -7.26 -2.94 -11.13
CA LEU A 137 -8.48 -3.50 -10.58
C LEU A 137 -9.51 -2.39 -10.36
N ASP A 138 -10.76 -2.65 -10.75
CA ASP A 138 -11.84 -1.70 -10.56
C ASP A 138 -12.46 -1.83 -9.17
N THR A 139 -11.67 -1.53 -8.16
CA THR A 139 -12.02 -1.68 -6.74
C THR A 139 -11.34 -0.60 -5.89
N GLY A 140 -11.76 -0.52 -4.61
CA GLY A 140 -11.12 0.33 -3.59
C GLY A 140 -9.83 -0.26 -3.03
N HIS A 141 -9.34 0.37 -1.97
CA HIS A 141 -8.03 0.11 -1.36
C HIS A 141 -7.85 -1.30 -0.76
N TYR A 142 -8.90 -2.09 -0.67
CA TYR A 142 -8.86 -3.42 -0.05
C TYR A 142 -9.23 -4.54 -1.03
N PRO A 143 -8.47 -4.71 -2.13
CA PRO A 143 -8.77 -5.72 -3.14
C PRO A 143 -8.78 -7.15 -2.58
N MET A 144 -8.06 -7.40 -1.48
CA MET A 144 -8.06 -8.69 -0.80
C MET A 144 -9.40 -9.03 -0.15
N LEU A 145 -10.27 -8.04 0.08
CA LEU A 145 -11.61 -8.23 0.67
C LEU A 145 -12.73 -8.10 -0.38
N THR A 146 -12.50 -7.34 -1.45
CA THR A 146 -13.53 -7.05 -2.46
C THR A 146 -13.38 -7.90 -3.71
N GLU A 147 -12.14 -8.22 -4.12
CA GLU A 147 -11.79 -8.92 -5.37
C GLU A 147 -10.68 -9.98 -5.14
N PRO A 148 -10.82 -10.89 -4.14
CA PRO A 148 -9.73 -11.79 -3.74
C PRO A 148 -9.26 -12.71 -4.87
N GLU A 149 -10.19 -13.22 -5.70
CA GLU A 149 -9.84 -14.11 -6.81
C GLU A 149 -9.11 -13.36 -7.93
N ALA A 150 -9.57 -12.14 -8.28
CA ALA A 150 -8.90 -11.32 -9.29
C ALA A 150 -7.50 -10.92 -8.81
N LEU A 151 -7.38 -10.49 -7.56
CA LEU A 151 -6.08 -10.17 -6.95
C LEU A 151 -5.14 -11.37 -6.95
N SER A 152 -5.64 -12.55 -6.53
CA SER A 152 -4.83 -13.78 -6.50
C SER A 152 -4.31 -14.15 -7.88
N ARG A 153 -5.15 -14.08 -8.92
CA ARG A 153 -4.71 -14.33 -10.29
C ARG A 153 -3.57 -13.40 -10.70
N LEU A 154 -3.68 -12.10 -10.42
CA LEU A 154 -2.63 -11.12 -10.76
C LEU A 154 -1.34 -11.35 -9.97
N ILE A 155 -1.44 -11.72 -8.69
CA ILE A 155 -0.27 -12.08 -7.88
C ILE A 155 0.43 -13.33 -8.44
N MET A 156 -0.31 -14.28 -8.97
CA MET A 156 0.25 -15.54 -9.51
C MET A 156 0.67 -15.44 -10.97
N THR A 157 0.34 -14.35 -11.67
CA THR A 157 0.77 -14.14 -13.06
C THR A 157 2.27 -13.84 -13.12
N GLU A 158 3.03 -14.59 -13.88
CA GLU A 158 4.48 -14.42 -14.10
C GLU A 158 4.81 -13.28 -15.08
#